data_520ed8066fd49f344949954e9c81246d
#
_entry.id   520ed8066fd49f344949954e9c81246d
#
_cell.length_a   1.000
_cell.length_b   1.000
_cell.length_c   1.000
_cell.angle_alpha   90.00
_cell.angle_beta   90.00
_cell.angle_gamma   90.00
#
_symmetry.space_group_name_H-M   'P 1'
#
loop_
_entity.id
_entity.type
_entity.pdbx_description
1 polymer ?
#
loop_
_entity_poly.entity_id
_entity_poly.type
_entity_poly.pdbx_seq_one_letter_code
_entity_poly.pdbx_strand_id
1 'polypeptide(L)'
;MKKRSDFEENVSNSKLGQIKDIVIDTIISHNRGTSVIKGHKDQPLENFRINNVQMFMHTEDSKDKRATDALVIENVNGLKINDLTVKWDEKEPEAKWKSALVLKNVSDFEIRSFSGRQGLKNGNHPAISLDTVSEGLICESRAEAGCSTFIQMKEKEKSGLTLRNNNVTKAKNDISYV
;
A
#
# COMPACT_ATOMS: atom_id res chain seq x y z
N MET A 1 -32.23 32.87 -8.92
CA MET A 1 -31.73 31.92 -7.88
C MET A 1 -32.10 30.52 -8.35
N LYS A 2 -31.14 29.68 -8.71
CA LYS A 2 -31.40 28.26 -9.05
C LYS A 2 -31.90 27.52 -7.81
N LYS A 3 -32.95 26.72 -7.97
CA LYS A 3 -33.51 25.93 -6.88
C LYS A 3 -32.51 24.84 -6.48
N ARG A 4 -32.47 24.48 -5.21
CA ARG A 4 -31.60 23.42 -4.67
C ARG A 4 -31.83 22.07 -5.38
N SER A 5 -33.08 21.81 -5.81
CA SER A 5 -33.43 20.64 -6.62
C SER A 5 -32.69 20.53 -7.95
N ASP A 6 -32.45 21.68 -8.63
CA ASP A 6 -31.78 21.69 -9.93
C ASP A 6 -30.28 21.34 -9.78
N PHE A 7 -29.69 21.63 -8.61
CA PHE A 7 -28.32 21.28 -8.30
C PHE A 7 -28.20 19.80 -8.00
N GLU A 8 -29.11 19.24 -7.22
CA GLU A 8 -29.08 17.79 -6.87
C GLU A 8 -29.34 16.92 -8.11
N GLU A 9 -30.22 17.29 -9.00
CA GLU A 9 -30.47 16.58 -10.25
C GLU A 9 -29.27 16.62 -11.20
N ASN A 10 -28.60 17.75 -11.31
CA ASN A 10 -27.38 17.87 -12.12
C ASN A 10 -26.23 17.05 -11.55
N VAL A 11 -26.11 16.92 -10.22
CA VAL A 11 -25.08 16.09 -9.58
C VAL A 11 -25.37 14.60 -9.79
N SER A 12 -26.63 14.18 -9.69
CA SER A 12 -27.00 12.76 -9.90
C SER A 12 -26.76 12.26 -11.33
N ASN A 13 -26.85 13.16 -12.32
CA ASN A 13 -26.63 12.86 -13.73
C ASN A 13 -25.20 13.14 -14.22
N SER A 14 -24.31 13.65 -13.35
CA SER A 14 -22.93 13.92 -13.71
C SER A 14 -22.14 12.62 -13.84
N LYS A 15 -21.31 12.51 -14.88
CA LYS A 15 -20.33 11.42 -14.97
C LYS A 15 -19.25 11.63 -13.92
N LEU A 16 -18.83 10.52 -13.29
CA LEU A 16 -17.66 10.55 -12.40
C LEU A 16 -16.43 11.05 -13.16
N GLY A 17 -15.69 11.98 -12.55
CA GLY A 17 -14.42 12.44 -13.10
C GLY A 17 -13.36 11.36 -12.99
N GLN A 18 -12.50 11.25 -14.00
CA GLN A 18 -11.37 10.33 -14.00
C GLN A 18 -10.10 11.04 -13.48
N ILE A 19 -9.39 10.39 -12.57
CA ILE A 19 -8.09 10.84 -12.08
C ILE A 19 -7.04 9.85 -12.57
N LYS A 20 -6.08 10.31 -13.36
CA LYS A 20 -5.04 9.49 -13.99
C LYS A 20 -3.71 10.20 -14.13
N ASP A 21 -2.68 9.40 -14.47
CA ASP A 21 -1.34 9.88 -14.80
C ASP A 21 -0.69 10.67 -13.65
N ILE A 22 -0.82 10.15 -12.41
CA ILE A 22 -0.23 10.76 -11.22
C ILE A 22 1.16 10.18 -10.96
N VAL A 23 2.11 11.05 -10.68
CA VAL A 23 3.46 10.67 -10.25
C VAL A 23 3.77 11.31 -8.91
N ILE A 24 4.16 10.48 -7.95
CA ILE A 24 4.77 10.88 -6.68
C ILE A 24 6.24 10.48 -6.77
N ASP A 25 7.14 11.43 -6.62
CA ASP A 25 8.57 11.20 -6.79
C ASP A 25 9.41 11.92 -5.74
N THR A 26 10.46 11.27 -5.30
CA THR A 26 11.51 11.83 -4.43
C THR A 26 10.95 12.43 -3.14
N ILE A 27 10.44 11.55 -2.27
CA ILE A 27 9.89 11.94 -0.96
C ILE A 27 10.66 11.24 0.15
N ILE A 28 11.06 12.01 1.16
CA ILE A 28 11.43 11.52 2.48
C ILE A 28 10.37 12.01 3.46
N SER A 29 9.67 11.09 4.09
CA SER A 29 8.57 11.43 4.99
C SER A 29 8.75 10.84 6.38
N HIS A 30 8.41 11.63 7.40
CA HIS A 30 8.34 11.23 8.79
C HIS A 30 6.87 11.22 9.21
N ASN A 31 6.29 10.02 9.31
CA ASN A 31 4.85 9.82 9.45
C ASN A 31 4.48 9.34 10.85
N ARG A 32 3.39 9.88 11.39
CA ARG A 32 2.74 9.39 12.61
C ARG A 32 1.36 8.79 12.34
N GLY A 33 0.96 8.71 11.09
CA GLY A 33 -0.31 8.18 10.63
C GLY A 33 -0.15 7.29 9.40
N THR A 34 -1.17 6.52 9.07
CA THR A 34 -1.25 5.76 7.82
C THR A 34 -1.37 6.71 6.63
N SER A 35 -0.49 6.58 5.65
CA SER A 35 -0.65 7.27 4.35
C SER A 35 -1.63 6.49 3.49
N VAL A 36 -2.58 7.19 2.87
CA VAL A 36 -3.63 6.55 2.06
C VAL A 36 -3.70 7.17 0.67
N ILE A 37 -3.64 6.33 -0.35
CA ILE A 37 -3.94 6.65 -1.75
C ILE A 37 -5.18 5.85 -2.12
N LYS A 38 -6.28 6.53 -2.44
CA LYS A 38 -7.56 5.86 -2.66
C LYS A 38 -8.31 6.43 -3.84
N GLY A 39 -8.60 5.58 -4.82
CA GLY A 39 -9.55 5.84 -5.88
C GLY A 39 -11.00 5.55 -5.46
N HIS A 40 -11.95 5.98 -6.26
CA HIS A 40 -13.35 5.60 -6.07
C HIS A 40 -13.56 4.15 -6.54
N LYS A 41 -14.47 3.41 -5.91
CA LYS A 41 -14.73 2.00 -6.25
C LYS A 41 -15.18 1.79 -7.70
N ASP A 42 -15.98 2.73 -8.23
CA ASP A 42 -16.53 2.68 -9.58
C ASP A 42 -15.71 3.51 -10.60
N GLN A 43 -14.68 4.22 -10.13
CA GLN A 43 -13.76 5.02 -10.91
C GLN A 43 -12.38 4.98 -10.26
N PRO A 44 -11.61 3.90 -10.44
CA PRO A 44 -10.30 3.77 -9.84
C PRO A 44 -9.33 4.83 -10.36
N LEU A 45 -8.27 5.09 -9.61
CA LEU A 45 -7.14 5.85 -10.14
C LEU A 45 -6.47 5.05 -11.26
N GLU A 46 -6.03 5.71 -12.31
CA GLU A 46 -5.35 5.06 -13.43
C GLU A 46 -3.92 5.57 -13.59
N ASN A 47 -3.00 4.64 -13.91
CA ASN A 47 -1.60 4.95 -14.17
C ASN A 47 -0.96 5.78 -13.04
N PHE A 48 -0.92 5.21 -11.83
CA PHE A 48 -0.35 5.84 -10.65
C PHE A 48 1.08 5.36 -10.44
N ARG A 49 2.03 6.28 -10.20
CA ARG A 49 3.44 5.97 -10.01
C ARG A 49 3.97 6.54 -8.71
N ILE A 50 4.76 5.75 -8.00
CA ILE A 50 5.50 6.13 -6.80
C ILE A 50 6.97 5.78 -7.05
N ASN A 51 7.86 6.77 -7.01
CA ASN A 51 9.29 6.55 -7.21
C ASN A 51 10.10 7.16 -6.07
N ASN A 52 11.15 6.46 -5.65
CA ASN A 52 12.14 6.97 -4.70
C ASN A 52 11.50 7.59 -3.43
N VAL A 53 10.74 6.76 -2.70
CA VAL A 53 10.04 7.20 -1.50
C VAL A 53 10.59 6.49 -0.27
N GLN A 54 10.96 7.25 0.75
CA GLN A 54 11.38 6.74 2.05
C GLN A 54 10.38 7.20 3.12
N MET A 55 9.82 6.24 3.83
CA MET A 55 8.85 6.48 4.90
C MET A 55 9.42 6.04 6.24
N PHE A 56 9.50 6.96 7.19
CA PHE A 56 9.86 6.70 8.58
C PHE A 56 8.61 6.80 9.44
N MET A 57 8.18 5.67 9.99
CA MET A 57 6.98 5.57 10.81
C MET A 57 7.34 5.77 12.26
N HIS A 58 6.76 6.79 12.88
CA HIS A 58 6.92 7.14 14.28
C HIS A 58 5.65 6.87 15.08
N THR A 59 5.81 6.72 16.38
CA THR A 59 4.69 6.60 17.33
C THR A 59 3.78 7.82 17.26
N GLU A 60 2.47 7.59 17.26
CA GLU A 60 1.48 8.67 17.32
C GLU A 60 1.49 9.37 18.68
N ASP A 61 1.50 10.68 18.68
CA ASP A 61 1.40 11.52 19.87
C ASP A 61 -0.04 11.90 20.25
N SER A 62 -1.01 11.53 19.40
CA SER A 62 -2.44 11.73 19.63
C SER A 62 -3.02 10.72 20.62
N LYS A 63 -4.05 11.13 21.35
CA LYS A 63 -4.84 10.22 22.21
C LYS A 63 -5.62 9.19 21.40
N ASP A 64 -6.04 9.56 20.21
CA ASP A 64 -6.80 8.69 19.28
C ASP A 64 -5.83 8.12 18.21
N LYS A 65 -5.13 7.09 18.61
CA LYS A 65 -4.14 6.44 17.76
C LYS A 65 -4.78 5.50 16.75
N ARG A 66 -4.77 5.83 15.45
CA ARG A 66 -5.45 5.07 14.39
C ARG A 66 -4.53 4.45 13.35
N ALA A 67 -3.27 4.87 13.28
CA ALA A 67 -2.33 4.33 12.30
C ALA A 67 -2.05 2.86 12.54
N THR A 68 -2.29 2.03 11.55
CA THR A 68 -1.98 0.60 11.59
C THR A 68 -0.94 0.20 10.56
N ASP A 69 -1.06 0.72 9.34
CA ASP A 69 -0.21 0.40 8.21
C ASP A 69 0.57 1.65 7.78
N ALA A 70 1.71 1.50 7.12
CA ALA A 70 2.47 2.67 6.69
C ALA A 70 1.84 3.30 5.43
N LEU A 71 1.60 2.49 4.39
CA LEU A 71 0.98 2.93 3.14
C LEU A 71 -0.13 1.99 2.72
N VAL A 72 -1.30 2.54 2.49
CA VAL A 72 -2.47 1.82 1.93
C VAL A 72 -2.82 2.41 0.58
N ILE A 73 -2.90 1.56 -0.44
CA ILE A 73 -3.31 1.92 -1.81
C ILE A 73 -4.56 1.12 -2.15
N GLU A 74 -5.62 1.82 -2.53
CA GLU A 74 -6.94 1.21 -2.75
C GLU A 74 -7.58 1.73 -4.04
N ASN A 75 -8.20 0.86 -4.81
CA ASN A 75 -8.91 1.16 -6.07
C ASN A 75 -7.98 1.84 -7.09
N VAL A 76 -6.97 1.14 -7.57
CA VAL A 76 -6.00 1.63 -8.57
C VAL A 76 -5.84 0.61 -9.69
N ASN A 77 -5.82 1.07 -10.92
CA ASN A 77 -5.47 0.29 -12.10
C ASN A 77 -4.20 0.87 -12.74
N GLY A 78 -3.20 0.04 -12.99
CA GLY A 78 -1.90 0.50 -13.49
C GLY A 78 -1.06 1.19 -12.39
N LEU A 79 -0.69 0.46 -11.33
CA LEU A 79 0.16 0.96 -10.24
C LEU A 79 1.62 0.59 -10.49
N LYS A 80 2.53 1.56 -10.41
CA LYS A 80 3.98 1.30 -10.40
C LYS A 80 4.62 1.88 -9.15
N ILE A 81 5.31 1.04 -8.39
CA ILE A 81 6.11 1.43 -7.23
C ILE A 81 7.56 1.06 -7.50
N ASN A 82 8.44 2.07 -7.56
CA ASN A 82 9.87 1.89 -7.72
C ASN A 82 10.60 2.53 -6.54
N ASP A 83 11.42 1.75 -5.85
CA ASP A 83 12.24 2.20 -4.72
C ASP A 83 11.41 2.83 -3.58
N LEU A 84 10.59 1.99 -2.94
CA LEU A 84 9.87 2.32 -1.72
C LEU A 84 10.56 1.68 -0.52
N THR A 85 11.04 2.49 0.41
CA THR A 85 11.59 2.03 1.69
C THR A 85 10.66 2.43 2.84
N VAL A 86 10.28 1.47 3.69
CA VAL A 86 9.49 1.72 4.90
C VAL A 86 10.28 1.28 6.13
N LYS A 87 10.49 2.20 7.05
CA LYS A 87 11.16 1.97 8.33
C LYS A 87 10.24 2.33 9.49
N TRP A 88 10.23 1.48 10.50
CA TRP A 88 9.44 1.66 11.71
C TRP A 88 10.33 2.04 12.88
N ASP A 89 9.84 2.91 13.74
CA ASP A 89 10.52 3.25 14.98
C ASP A 89 10.65 2.01 15.87
N GLU A 90 11.89 1.65 16.18
CA GLU A 90 12.20 0.48 17.00
C GLU A 90 12.28 0.80 18.48
N LYS A 91 12.42 2.08 18.83
CA LYS A 91 12.52 2.51 20.22
C LYS A 91 11.15 2.57 20.89
N GLU A 92 10.14 3.01 20.13
CA GLU A 92 8.77 3.19 20.62
C GLU A 92 7.77 2.51 19.69
N PRO A 93 7.80 1.16 19.56
CA PRO A 93 6.90 0.44 18.67
C PRO A 93 5.47 0.43 19.22
N GLU A 94 4.49 0.58 18.34
CA GLU A 94 3.08 0.48 18.71
C GLU A 94 2.50 -0.91 18.37
N ALA A 95 1.84 -1.53 19.35
CA ALA A 95 1.30 -2.89 19.22
C ALA A 95 0.30 -3.05 18.06
N LYS A 96 -0.34 -1.98 17.61
CA LYS A 96 -1.31 -1.95 16.51
C LYS A 96 -0.68 -1.87 15.12
N TRP A 97 0.61 -1.62 14.99
CA TRP A 97 1.27 -1.53 13.69
C TRP A 97 1.26 -2.86 12.96
N LYS A 98 0.88 -2.81 11.68
CA LYS A 98 0.67 -3.97 10.81
C LYS A 98 1.66 -3.96 9.63
N SER A 99 1.17 -3.77 8.44
CA SER A 99 1.93 -3.91 7.19
C SER A 99 2.62 -2.62 6.76
N ALA A 100 3.77 -2.75 6.10
CA ALA A 100 4.43 -1.61 5.48
C ALA A 100 3.68 -1.14 4.23
N LEU A 101 3.18 -2.08 3.43
CA LEU A 101 2.41 -1.78 2.22
C LEU A 101 1.16 -2.65 2.17
N VAL A 102 0.02 -2.03 1.90
CA VAL A 102 -1.26 -2.72 1.68
C VAL A 102 -1.83 -2.31 0.34
N LEU A 103 -2.10 -3.28 -0.53
CA LEU A 103 -2.84 -3.08 -1.78
C LEU A 103 -4.24 -3.69 -1.66
N LYS A 104 -5.28 -2.91 -1.98
CA LYS A 104 -6.68 -3.35 -1.97
C LYS A 104 -7.36 -2.98 -3.28
N ASN A 105 -7.94 -3.97 -3.95
CA ASN A 105 -8.60 -3.76 -5.24
C ASN A 105 -7.67 -3.03 -6.23
N VAL A 106 -6.51 -3.65 -6.52
CA VAL A 106 -5.48 -3.11 -7.41
C VAL A 106 -5.20 -4.10 -8.52
N SER A 107 -5.21 -3.63 -9.76
CA SER A 107 -4.91 -4.42 -10.95
C SER A 107 -3.78 -3.80 -11.76
N ASP A 108 -3.10 -4.62 -12.58
CA ASP A 108 -1.95 -4.20 -13.38
C ASP A 108 -0.93 -3.43 -12.55
N PHE A 109 -0.26 -4.13 -11.62
CA PHE A 109 0.69 -3.48 -10.73
C PHE A 109 2.10 -4.05 -10.81
N GLU A 110 3.07 -3.16 -10.60
CA GLU A 110 4.48 -3.50 -10.47
C GLU A 110 5.05 -2.88 -9.19
N ILE A 111 5.66 -3.72 -8.35
CA ILE A 111 6.44 -3.30 -7.18
C ILE A 111 7.89 -3.72 -7.43
N ARG A 112 8.78 -2.74 -7.58
CA ARG A 112 10.21 -2.94 -7.79
C ARG A 112 11.00 -2.27 -6.66
N SER A 113 12.01 -2.96 -6.16
CA SER A 113 12.96 -2.43 -5.17
C SER A 113 12.27 -1.94 -3.87
N PHE A 114 11.20 -2.65 -3.43
CA PHE A 114 10.64 -2.42 -2.12
C PHE A 114 11.58 -2.93 -1.02
N SER A 115 11.73 -2.15 0.06
CA SER A 115 12.49 -2.55 1.25
C SER A 115 11.66 -2.28 2.51
N GLY A 116 11.39 -3.32 3.30
CA GLY A 116 10.61 -3.14 4.53
C GLY A 116 10.27 -4.44 5.24
N ARG A 117 9.56 -4.29 6.34
CA ARG A 117 8.95 -5.33 7.15
C ARG A 117 7.62 -4.85 7.71
N GLN A 118 6.89 -5.73 8.38
CA GLN A 118 5.73 -5.32 9.19
C GLN A 118 6.16 -4.43 10.37
N GLY A 119 5.23 -3.70 10.95
CA GLY A 119 5.48 -2.72 12.01
C GLY A 119 6.18 -3.30 13.23
N LEU A 120 5.64 -4.37 13.81
CA LEU A 120 6.30 -5.05 14.92
C LEU A 120 7.29 -6.10 14.43
N LYS A 121 8.52 -6.06 14.90
CA LYS A 121 9.50 -7.14 14.67
C LYS A 121 8.91 -8.47 15.12
N ASN A 122 8.98 -9.48 14.26
CA ASN A 122 8.40 -10.80 14.50
C ASN A 122 6.89 -10.82 14.81
N GLY A 123 6.16 -9.75 14.51
CA GLY A 123 4.71 -9.69 14.61
C GLY A 123 4.01 -10.56 13.56
N ASN A 124 2.69 -10.72 13.67
CA ASN A 124 1.92 -11.66 12.84
C ASN A 124 1.46 -11.10 11.48
N HIS A 125 1.78 -9.85 11.17
CA HIS A 125 1.38 -9.21 9.92
C HIS A 125 2.45 -9.38 8.84
N PRO A 126 2.09 -9.31 7.54
CA PRO A 126 3.05 -9.32 6.44
C PRO A 126 3.71 -7.95 6.24
N ALA A 127 4.86 -7.93 5.56
CA ALA A 127 5.44 -6.68 5.07
C ALA A 127 4.56 -6.07 3.97
N ILE A 128 4.11 -6.91 3.02
CA ILE A 128 3.21 -6.53 1.93
C ILE A 128 1.93 -7.36 2.06
N SER A 129 0.78 -6.70 2.19
CA SER A 129 -0.55 -7.31 2.21
C SER A 129 -1.28 -7.03 0.91
N LEU A 130 -1.71 -8.08 0.23
CA LEU A 130 -2.45 -8.02 -1.04
C LEU A 130 -3.87 -8.53 -0.82
N ASP A 131 -4.86 -7.70 -1.12
CA ASP A 131 -6.28 -8.04 -1.01
C ASP A 131 -7.04 -7.61 -2.26
N THR A 132 -7.57 -8.57 -2.98
CA THR A 132 -8.28 -8.35 -4.23
C THR A 132 -7.37 -7.70 -5.28
N VAL A 133 -6.31 -8.43 -5.65
CA VAL A 133 -5.32 -7.98 -6.64
C VAL A 133 -5.30 -8.89 -7.86
N SER A 134 -4.88 -8.36 -9.01
CA SER A 134 -4.67 -9.10 -10.26
C SER A 134 -3.53 -8.52 -11.08
N GLU A 135 -2.92 -9.35 -11.94
CA GLU A 135 -1.89 -8.94 -12.91
C GLU A 135 -0.72 -8.19 -12.26
N GLY A 136 -0.10 -8.83 -11.27
CA GLY A 136 0.93 -8.23 -10.45
C GLY A 136 2.34 -8.74 -10.73
N LEU A 137 3.34 -7.87 -10.61
CA LEU A 137 4.76 -8.20 -10.54
C LEU A 137 5.38 -7.60 -9.28
N ILE A 138 6.06 -8.44 -8.48
CA ILE A 138 6.91 -7.97 -7.37
C ILE A 138 8.32 -8.46 -7.62
N CYS A 139 9.27 -7.56 -7.81
CA CYS A 139 10.63 -7.92 -8.16
C CYS A 139 11.68 -7.06 -7.46
N GLU A 140 12.89 -7.62 -7.36
CA GLU A 140 14.09 -6.94 -6.84
C GLU A 140 13.89 -6.32 -5.44
N SER A 141 12.89 -6.82 -4.72
CA SER A 141 12.48 -6.34 -3.41
C SER A 141 13.11 -7.15 -2.29
N ARG A 142 13.18 -6.58 -1.09
CA ARG A 142 13.85 -7.25 0.03
C ARG A 142 13.09 -7.13 1.35
N ALA A 143 13.08 -8.23 2.10
CA ALA A 143 12.63 -8.23 3.48
C ALA A 143 13.68 -7.63 4.40
N GLU A 144 13.29 -6.81 5.37
CA GLU A 144 14.18 -6.35 6.43
C GLU A 144 14.20 -7.30 7.64
N ALA A 145 15.22 -7.18 8.49
CA ALA A 145 15.39 -8.03 9.66
C ALA A 145 14.19 -7.94 10.61
N GLY A 146 13.69 -9.11 11.05
CA GLY A 146 12.49 -9.22 11.87
C GLY A 146 11.19 -9.29 11.06
N CYS A 147 11.27 -9.46 9.74
CA CYS A 147 10.12 -9.74 8.91
C CYS A 147 9.56 -11.13 9.22
N SER A 148 8.25 -11.22 9.48
CA SER A 148 7.58 -12.50 9.72
C SER A 148 7.13 -13.14 8.41
N THR A 149 6.36 -12.43 7.62
CA THR A 149 5.92 -12.85 6.28
C THR A 149 6.18 -11.70 5.33
N PHE A 150 6.84 -11.98 4.20
CA PHE A 150 7.13 -10.92 3.25
C PHE A 150 5.88 -10.51 2.48
N ILE A 151 5.16 -11.47 1.90
CA ILE A 151 3.92 -11.23 1.15
C ILE A 151 2.79 -12.10 1.72
N GLN A 152 1.62 -11.51 1.92
CA GLN A 152 0.38 -12.23 2.22
C GLN A 152 -0.68 -11.90 1.18
N MET A 153 -1.40 -12.91 0.69
CA MET A 153 -2.44 -12.77 -0.32
C MET A 153 -3.51 -13.86 -0.18
N LYS A 154 -4.63 -13.71 -0.89
CA LYS A 154 -5.61 -14.78 -1.03
C LYS A 154 -5.11 -15.83 -2.02
N GLU A 155 -5.32 -17.12 -1.72
CA GLU A 155 -4.84 -18.21 -2.58
C GLU A 155 -5.34 -18.13 -4.02
N LYS A 156 -6.58 -17.71 -4.21
CA LYS A 156 -7.19 -17.52 -5.54
C LYS A 156 -6.49 -16.46 -6.41
N GLU A 157 -5.70 -15.58 -5.81
CA GLU A 157 -5.00 -14.49 -6.50
C GLU A 157 -3.58 -14.88 -6.95
N LYS A 158 -3.12 -16.07 -6.53
CA LYS A 158 -1.77 -16.58 -6.79
C LYS A 158 -1.41 -16.63 -8.28
N SER A 159 -2.33 -17.02 -9.13
CA SER A 159 -2.10 -17.16 -10.58
C SER A 159 -1.86 -15.82 -11.29
N GLY A 160 -2.32 -14.72 -10.71
CA GLY A 160 -2.13 -13.37 -11.24
C GLY A 160 -0.87 -12.65 -10.74
N LEU A 161 -0.06 -13.30 -9.88
CA LEU A 161 1.13 -12.69 -9.30
C LEU A 161 2.42 -13.35 -9.79
N THR A 162 3.32 -12.55 -10.33
CA THR A 162 4.70 -12.95 -10.66
C THR A 162 5.67 -12.42 -9.62
N LEU A 163 6.53 -13.30 -9.09
CA LEU A 163 7.61 -12.95 -8.17
C LEU A 163 8.95 -13.19 -8.82
N ARG A 164 9.87 -12.21 -8.78
CA ARG A 164 11.16 -12.33 -9.46
C ARG A 164 12.28 -11.65 -8.66
N ASN A 165 13.38 -12.37 -8.46
CA ASN A 165 14.63 -11.84 -7.88
C ASN A 165 14.44 -11.11 -6.52
N ASN A 166 13.50 -11.54 -5.69
CA ASN A 166 13.31 -10.97 -4.36
C ASN A 166 14.28 -11.58 -3.33
N ASN A 167 14.85 -10.76 -2.48
CA ASN A 167 15.67 -11.23 -1.36
C ASN A 167 14.82 -11.30 -0.08
N VAL A 168 14.30 -12.46 0.20
CA VAL A 168 13.44 -12.73 1.37
C VAL A 168 14.14 -13.48 2.49
N THR A 169 15.47 -13.61 2.44
CA THR A 169 16.27 -14.39 3.42
C THR A 169 16.12 -13.90 4.86
N LYS A 170 15.64 -12.68 5.09
CA LYS A 170 15.37 -12.11 6.41
C LYS A 170 13.91 -12.25 6.86
N ALA A 171 13.05 -12.85 6.05
CA ALA A 171 11.68 -13.19 6.42
C ALA A 171 11.62 -14.63 6.95
N LYS A 172 10.68 -14.91 7.86
CA LYS A 172 10.40 -16.29 8.29
C LYS A 172 9.64 -17.06 7.22
N ASN A 173 8.74 -16.37 6.53
CA ASN A 173 7.98 -16.90 5.41
C ASN A 173 8.05 -15.94 4.23
N ASP A 174 8.29 -16.47 3.03
CA ASP A 174 8.31 -15.68 1.80
C ASP A 174 6.91 -15.23 1.45
N ILE A 175 5.96 -16.17 1.47
CA ILE A 175 4.54 -15.94 1.16
C ILE A 175 3.67 -16.68 2.14
N SER A 176 2.54 -16.11 2.51
CA SER A 176 1.42 -16.78 3.18
C SER A 176 0.11 -16.54 2.42
N TYR A 177 -0.77 -17.51 2.54
CA TYR A 177 -2.11 -17.46 1.94
C TYR A 177 -3.19 -17.44 3.02
N VAL A 178 -4.27 -16.68 2.75
CA VAL A 178 -5.45 -16.54 3.62
C VAL A 178 -6.73 -16.74 2.84
#